data_207d644fe69c11f162f81ea7776049d9
#
_entry.id   207d644fe69c11f162f81ea7776049d9
#
_cell.length_a   1.000
_cell.length_b   1.000
_cell.length_c   1.000
_cell.angle_alpha   90.00
_cell.angle_beta   90.00
_cell.angle_gamma   90.00
#
_symmetry.space_group_name_H-M   'P 1'
#
loop_
_entity.id
_entity.type
_entity.pdbx_description
1 polymer ?
#
loop_
_entity_poly.entity_id
_entity_poly.type
_entity_poly.pdbx_seq_one_letter_code
_entity_poly.pdbx_strand_id
1 'polypeptide(L)'
;MRTFLLCMIALFAQSVSMTAQVAGRIEFPYRADYEDQLVLPVGDKGLVVQSFAKDTKDGKRYFKTAYYSTAMKYVGADSMLIDKGMYYYSNVVENGVLYTVLREKDGSFMVVAFNAATRKCNVTDGEYTRKGSMRNLVITNGSVVFSSTQKKTDRIGIIDLKTGHCNFADIHFPKVKDKDIFILENTVIDNVIYALVRTGDDVQLVRVDKQGKVLGTDNLTADIAERIVSASVSKAGGRFFVTGTYSKVKKGGSEGIFFSELKNNRFNNIQFYNFIDLKNFTEYMSGRKQAKVERRKAKAEKAGKEYALDYLMASHRIMTDGKDYFYLGEAYYPVYRTTMVGNMVMSTFAGYAYTHAVLAKFNAAGNLLWDECFPMDPRTLPMYVKRFVSASMKGNNVNLLFADKNRLVSKLFRNADGKVIQDRTSEMIETGNDEEDVKKMRYSNSQYWYGDNFLVYGPQVVKNSKTGERRKVFAITKYTIR
;
A
#
# COMPACT_ATOMS: atom_id res chain seq x y z
N MET A 1 56.26 45.16 -14.66
CA MET A 1 55.77 43.81 -14.99
C MET A 1 55.18 43.20 -13.73
N ARG A 2 53.86 43.22 -13.60
CA ARG A 2 53.14 42.61 -12.48
C ARG A 2 52.40 41.38 -13.04
N THR A 3 52.84 40.23 -12.61
CA THR A 3 52.28 38.93 -12.99
C THR A 3 51.00 38.69 -12.17
N PHE A 4 49.86 38.66 -12.85
CA PHE A 4 48.56 38.24 -12.23
C PHE A 4 48.52 36.73 -12.14
N LEU A 5 48.49 36.20 -10.92
CA LEU A 5 48.24 34.80 -10.64
C LEU A 5 46.72 34.59 -10.54
N LEU A 6 46.11 34.01 -11.55
CA LEU A 6 44.70 33.59 -11.53
C LEU A 6 44.60 32.25 -10.78
N CYS A 7 44.19 32.29 -9.52
CA CYS A 7 43.72 31.08 -8.82
C CYS A 7 42.36 30.68 -9.33
N MET A 8 42.32 29.69 -10.20
CA MET A 8 41.07 29.02 -10.58
C MET A 8 40.65 28.06 -9.45
N ILE A 9 39.73 28.49 -8.57
CA ILE A 9 39.11 27.62 -7.60
C ILE A 9 38.09 26.77 -8.37
N ALA A 10 38.50 25.55 -8.70
CA ALA A 10 37.60 24.53 -9.19
C ALA A 10 36.73 24.08 -8.00
N LEU A 11 35.54 24.63 -7.91
CA LEU A 11 34.47 24.07 -7.06
C LEU A 11 34.08 22.70 -7.65
N PHE A 12 34.69 21.64 -7.14
CA PHE A 12 34.14 20.29 -7.27
C PHE A 12 32.82 20.25 -6.48
N ALA A 13 31.72 20.49 -7.16
CA ALA A 13 30.44 20.05 -6.67
C ALA A 13 30.49 18.51 -6.62
N GLN A 14 30.87 17.97 -5.48
CA GLN A 14 30.62 16.57 -5.19
C GLN A 14 29.10 16.41 -5.21
N SER A 15 28.60 15.88 -6.31
CA SER A 15 27.25 15.31 -6.34
C SER A 15 27.25 14.17 -5.32
N VAL A 16 26.78 14.46 -4.11
CA VAL A 16 26.51 13.43 -3.12
C VAL A 16 25.40 12.58 -3.72
N SER A 17 25.79 11.47 -4.32
CA SER A 17 24.85 10.45 -4.77
C SER A 17 24.16 9.92 -3.52
N MET A 18 22.91 10.32 -3.31
CA MET A 18 22.09 9.79 -2.23
C MET A 18 21.81 8.33 -2.56
N THR A 19 22.41 7.41 -1.83
CA THR A 19 22.25 5.97 -2.00
C THR A 19 21.45 5.39 -0.83
N ALA A 20 20.67 4.39 -1.10
CA ALA A 20 20.02 3.60 -0.06
C ALA A 20 21.10 2.80 0.68
N GLN A 21 21.38 3.16 1.93
CA GLN A 21 22.41 2.52 2.74
C GLN A 21 21.80 1.47 3.69
N VAL A 22 22.47 0.32 3.78
CA VAL A 22 22.12 -0.70 4.78
C VAL A 22 22.45 -0.17 6.18
N ALA A 23 21.41 0.01 7.01
CA ALA A 23 21.52 0.53 8.38
C ALA A 23 21.33 -0.58 9.45
N GLY A 24 21.06 -1.79 9.03
CA GLY A 24 20.89 -2.93 9.92
C GLY A 24 20.26 -4.12 9.21
N ARG A 25 20.46 -5.32 9.77
CA ARG A 25 19.99 -6.57 9.18
C ARG A 25 19.70 -7.62 10.23
N ILE A 26 18.66 -8.41 9.99
CA ILE A 26 18.31 -9.62 10.75
C ILE A 26 18.23 -10.77 9.76
N GLU A 27 18.81 -11.90 10.10
CA GLU A 27 18.72 -13.14 9.34
C GLU A 27 18.09 -14.24 10.18
N PHE A 28 17.17 -14.97 9.56
CA PHE A 28 16.63 -16.21 10.09
C PHE A 28 17.09 -17.35 9.18
N PRO A 29 17.55 -18.48 9.74
CA PRO A 29 17.80 -19.66 8.92
C PRO A 29 16.56 -19.99 8.11
N TYR A 30 16.70 -20.12 6.78
CA TYR A 30 15.57 -20.52 5.94
C TYR A 30 15.33 -22.02 6.11
N ARG A 31 14.45 -22.35 7.03
CA ARG A 31 14.06 -23.73 7.32
C ARG A 31 12.79 -24.08 6.58
N ALA A 32 12.72 -25.31 6.09
CA ALA A 32 11.52 -25.83 5.43
C ALA A 32 10.36 -26.06 6.42
N ASP A 33 10.64 -26.05 7.73
CA ASP A 33 9.71 -26.28 8.84
C ASP A 33 9.00 -25.04 9.38
N TYR A 34 9.34 -23.82 8.88
CA TYR A 34 8.59 -22.61 9.17
C TYR A 34 7.94 -22.04 7.90
N GLU A 35 6.75 -21.49 8.07
CA GLU A 35 6.13 -20.65 7.04
C GLU A 35 6.89 -19.32 6.91
N ASP A 36 6.60 -18.58 5.82
CA ASP A 36 7.21 -17.28 5.61
C ASP A 36 6.96 -16.33 6.79
N GLN A 37 7.99 -15.55 7.12
CA GLN A 37 7.91 -14.55 8.17
C GLN A 37 7.01 -13.40 7.79
N LEU A 38 6.13 -12.99 8.68
CA LEU A 38 5.37 -11.75 8.58
C LEU A 38 6.19 -10.62 9.20
N VAL A 39 6.56 -9.65 8.39
CA VAL A 39 7.39 -8.50 8.80
C VAL A 39 6.45 -7.31 9.01
N LEU A 40 6.29 -6.88 10.25
CA LEU A 40 5.25 -5.96 10.69
C LEU A 40 5.86 -4.78 11.44
N PRO A 41 6.16 -3.65 10.75
CA PRO A 41 6.71 -2.46 11.40
C PRO A 41 5.68 -1.81 12.34
N VAL A 42 6.12 -1.40 13.53
CA VAL A 42 5.32 -0.68 14.53
C VAL A 42 5.83 0.76 14.68
N GLY A 43 6.08 1.41 13.55
CA GLY A 43 6.61 2.76 13.49
C GLY A 43 7.95 2.89 14.24
N ASP A 44 8.14 3.99 14.94
CA ASP A 44 9.32 4.28 15.76
C ASP A 44 9.43 3.42 17.03
N LYS A 45 8.44 2.60 17.33
CA LYS A 45 8.48 1.69 18.48
C LYS A 45 9.30 0.43 18.19
N GLY A 46 9.39 0.01 16.94
CA GLY A 46 10.21 -1.15 16.56
C GLY A 46 9.59 -1.97 15.44
N LEU A 47 9.98 -3.23 15.40
CA LEU A 47 9.60 -4.21 14.39
C LEU A 47 9.11 -5.49 15.05
N VAL A 48 7.95 -5.97 14.63
CA VAL A 48 7.43 -7.29 14.99
C VAL A 48 7.65 -8.25 13.82
N VAL A 49 8.13 -9.45 14.13
CA VAL A 49 8.23 -10.56 13.17
C VAL A 49 7.39 -11.71 13.69
N GLN A 50 6.36 -12.07 12.94
CA GLN A 50 5.49 -13.19 13.30
C GLN A 50 5.72 -14.38 12.39
N SER A 51 5.58 -15.59 12.92
CA SER A 51 5.76 -16.84 12.19
C SER A 51 4.92 -17.97 12.75
N PHE A 52 4.59 -18.91 11.88
CA PHE A 52 3.90 -20.14 12.23
C PHE A 52 4.88 -21.30 12.18
N ALA A 53 4.89 -22.13 13.22
CA ALA A 53 5.60 -23.40 13.16
C ALA A 53 4.83 -24.36 12.23
N LYS A 54 5.56 -25.13 11.42
CA LYS A 54 4.95 -26.18 10.58
C LYS A 54 4.62 -27.42 11.38
N ASP A 55 5.40 -27.69 12.41
CA ASP A 55 5.14 -28.83 13.28
C ASP A 55 3.84 -28.64 14.04
N THR A 56 3.01 -29.66 13.99
CA THR A 56 1.71 -29.67 14.67
C THR A 56 1.67 -30.82 15.66
N LYS A 57 1.15 -30.55 16.85
CA LYS A 57 0.84 -31.55 17.86
C LYS A 57 -0.64 -31.37 18.26
N ASP A 58 -1.38 -32.48 18.27
CA ASP A 58 -2.80 -32.48 18.67
C ASP A 58 -3.66 -31.45 17.92
N GLY A 59 -3.40 -31.27 16.60
CA GLY A 59 -4.12 -30.33 15.77
C GLY A 59 -3.75 -28.85 16.00
N LYS A 60 -2.73 -28.55 16.81
CA LYS A 60 -2.27 -27.20 17.12
C LYS A 60 -0.85 -26.94 16.63
N ARG A 61 -0.51 -25.67 16.43
CA ARG A 61 0.85 -25.21 16.08
C ARG A 61 1.21 -23.95 16.85
N TYR A 62 2.51 -23.69 17.00
CA TYR A 62 2.97 -22.45 17.61
C TYR A 62 2.85 -21.28 16.64
N PHE A 63 2.28 -20.17 17.13
CA PHE A 63 2.36 -18.86 16.54
C PHE A 63 3.29 -18.00 17.40
N LYS A 64 4.41 -17.56 16.80
CA LYS A 64 5.45 -16.82 17.48
C LYS A 64 5.40 -15.36 17.07
N THR A 65 5.50 -14.46 18.04
CA THR A 65 5.62 -13.01 17.87
C THR A 65 6.96 -12.56 18.46
N ALA A 66 7.95 -12.28 17.61
CA ALA A 66 9.25 -11.77 18.01
C ALA A 66 9.31 -10.25 17.82
N TYR A 67 9.89 -9.55 18.77
CA TYR A 67 10.00 -8.10 18.78
C TYR A 67 11.45 -7.64 18.71
N TYR A 68 11.72 -6.67 17.83
CA TYR A 68 13.01 -6.06 17.58
C TYR A 68 12.94 -4.55 17.75
N SER A 69 14.01 -3.96 18.29
CA SER A 69 14.14 -2.50 18.39
C SER A 69 14.34 -1.86 17.01
N THR A 70 14.29 -0.54 16.94
CA THR A 70 14.61 0.23 15.73
C THR A 70 16.08 0.09 15.28
N ALA A 71 16.97 -0.38 16.19
CA ALA A 71 18.34 -0.76 15.88
C ALA A 71 18.49 -2.21 15.39
N MET A 72 17.38 -2.88 15.03
CA MET A 72 17.34 -4.28 14.58
C MET A 72 17.84 -5.30 15.61
N LYS A 73 17.88 -4.93 16.90
CA LYS A 73 18.29 -5.82 17.99
C LYS A 73 17.08 -6.57 18.54
N TYR A 74 17.22 -7.87 18.74
CA TYR A 74 16.21 -8.70 19.39
C TYR A 74 15.95 -8.21 20.81
N VAL A 75 14.67 -8.07 21.14
CA VAL A 75 14.21 -7.57 22.46
C VAL A 75 13.52 -8.68 23.25
N GLY A 76 12.75 -9.53 22.57
CA GLY A 76 12.01 -10.62 23.18
C GLY A 76 11.03 -11.26 22.22
N ALA A 77 10.40 -12.32 22.65
CA ALA A 77 9.36 -13.00 21.90
C ALA A 77 8.29 -13.55 22.85
N ASP A 78 7.09 -13.66 22.32
CA ASP A 78 5.98 -14.39 22.89
C ASP A 78 5.55 -15.49 21.91
N SER A 79 4.95 -16.57 22.41
CA SER A 79 4.46 -17.66 21.57
C SER A 79 3.21 -18.27 22.17
N MET A 80 2.26 -18.62 21.34
CA MET A 80 1.02 -19.24 21.75
C MET A 80 0.70 -20.45 20.86
N LEU A 81 -0.04 -21.40 21.40
CA LEU A 81 -0.61 -22.50 20.62
C LEU A 81 -1.92 -22.04 20.00
N ILE A 82 -2.01 -22.21 18.69
CA ILE A 82 -3.20 -21.91 17.90
C ILE A 82 -3.62 -23.15 17.12
N ASP A 83 -4.89 -23.19 16.68
CA ASP A 83 -5.34 -24.26 15.80
C ASP A 83 -4.59 -24.25 14.47
N LYS A 84 -4.22 -25.40 13.96
CA LYS A 84 -3.39 -25.52 12.75
C LYS A 84 -4.07 -24.96 11.51
N GLY A 85 -5.40 -24.88 11.52
CA GLY A 85 -6.24 -24.31 10.47
C GLY A 85 -6.19 -22.79 10.39
N MET A 86 -5.78 -22.13 11.48
CA MET A 86 -5.62 -20.67 11.52
C MET A 86 -4.52 -20.21 10.57
N TYR A 87 -4.80 -19.24 9.73
CA TYR A 87 -3.83 -18.62 8.83
C TYR A 87 -3.89 -17.10 8.97
N TYR A 88 -2.77 -16.45 8.66
CA TYR A 88 -2.69 -15.01 8.63
C TYR A 88 -3.66 -14.44 7.59
N TYR A 89 -4.44 -13.48 8.01
CA TYR A 89 -5.39 -12.81 7.15
C TYR A 89 -5.00 -11.37 6.85
N SER A 90 -4.80 -10.55 7.89
CA SER A 90 -4.43 -9.15 7.76
C SER A 90 -3.87 -8.62 9.08
N ASN A 91 -3.33 -7.41 9.04
CA ASN A 91 -2.88 -6.68 10.23
C ASN A 91 -3.16 -5.19 10.09
N VAL A 92 -3.16 -4.52 11.23
CA VAL A 92 -3.21 -3.07 11.33
C VAL A 92 -2.43 -2.62 12.57
N VAL A 93 -1.77 -1.46 12.48
CA VAL A 93 -1.04 -0.86 13.60
C VAL A 93 -1.73 0.44 13.98
N GLU A 94 -2.04 0.59 15.25
CA GLU A 94 -2.61 1.82 15.79
C GLU A 94 -2.05 2.10 17.20
N ASN A 95 -1.60 3.33 17.43
CA ASN A 95 -1.10 3.78 18.73
C ASN A 95 -0.05 2.86 19.38
N GLY A 96 0.84 2.28 18.55
CA GLY A 96 1.90 1.36 19.02
C GLY A 96 1.42 -0.04 19.37
N VAL A 97 0.17 -0.39 19.05
CA VAL A 97 -0.37 -1.75 19.15
C VAL A 97 -0.51 -2.33 17.75
N LEU A 98 0.06 -3.51 17.55
CA LEU A 98 -0.12 -4.31 16.34
C LEU A 98 -1.28 -5.29 16.55
N TYR A 99 -2.31 -5.18 15.74
CA TYR A 99 -3.42 -6.12 15.70
C TYR A 99 -3.24 -7.04 14.50
N THR A 100 -3.08 -8.33 14.76
CA THR A 100 -2.99 -9.37 13.73
C THR A 100 -4.24 -10.21 13.75
N VAL A 101 -4.92 -10.29 12.62
CA VAL A 101 -6.12 -11.13 12.47
C VAL A 101 -5.72 -12.44 11.83
N LEU A 102 -5.95 -13.52 12.56
CA LEU A 102 -5.86 -14.90 12.10
C LEU A 102 -7.26 -15.43 11.86
N ARG A 103 -7.42 -16.37 10.93
CA ARG A 103 -8.74 -16.88 10.55
C ARG A 103 -8.67 -18.33 10.10
N GLU A 104 -9.76 -19.09 10.33
CA GLU A 104 -10.02 -20.39 9.74
C GLU A 104 -11.07 -20.35 8.61
N LYS A 105 -11.11 -21.42 7.84
CA LYS A 105 -12.10 -21.58 6.75
C LYS A 105 -13.52 -21.75 7.23
N ASP A 106 -13.71 -22.24 8.44
CA ASP A 106 -15.03 -22.46 9.07
C ASP A 106 -15.68 -21.16 9.55
N GLY A 107 -14.91 -20.08 9.72
CA GLY A 107 -15.35 -18.76 10.17
C GLY A 107 -14.79 -18.35 11.52
N SER A 108 -14.08 -19.22 12.22
CA SER A 108 -13.36 -18.86 13.44
C SER A 108 -12.29 -17.84 13.14
N PHE A 109 -12.09 -16.90 14.04
CA PHE A 109 -11.00 -15.92 13.96
C PHE A 109 -10.34 -15.73 15.33
N MET A 110 -9.12 -15.20 15.28
CA MET A 110 -8.37 -14.77 16.44
C MET A 110 -7.73 -13.41 16.12
N VAL A 111 -7.87 -12.44 17.02
CA VAL A 111 -7.17 -11.18 16.97
C VAL A 111 -6.07 -11.19 18.02
N VAL A 112 -4.82 -11.13 17.58
CA VAL A 112 -3.65 -11.03 18.45
C VAL A 112 -3.23 -9.56 18.50
N ALA A 113 -3.42 -8.91 19.63
CA ALA A 113 -3.05 -7.52 19.88
C ALA A 113 -1.71 -7.48 20.63
N PHE A 114 -0.61 -7.21 19.92
CA PHE A 114 0.71 -7.03 20.51
C PHE A 114 0.95 -5.55 20.83
N ASN A 115 1.14 -5.23 22.11
CA ASN A 115 1.48 -3.87 22.55
C ASN A 115 3.01 -3.71 22.61
N ALA A 116 3.57 -2.83 21.81
CA ALA A 116 5.02 -2.62 21.72
C ALA A 116 5.62 -2.03 23.00
N ALA A 117 4.86 -1.25 23.80
CA ALA A 117 5.34 -0.67 25.05
C ALA A 117 5.43 -1.70 26.18
N THR A 118 4.41 -2.54 26.33
CA THR A 118 4.37 -3.60 27.37
C THR A 118 4.98 -4.91 26.93
N ARG A 119 5.13 -5.11 25.60
CA ARG A 119 5.65 -6.34 24.97
C ARG A 119 4.78 -7.57 25.22
N LYS A 120 3.50 -7.37 25.47
CA LYS A 120 2.54 -8.44 25.74
C LYS A 120 1.54 -8.59 24.61
N CYS A 121 1.13 -9.84 24.38
CA CYS A 121 0.02 -10.19 23.50
C CYS A 121 -1.27 -10.32 24.31
N ASN A 122 -2.34 -9.69 23.84
CA ASN A 122 -3.71 -10.00 24.24
C ASN A 122 -4.41 -10.69 23.08
N VAL A 123 -5.27 -11.65 23.39
CA VAL A 123 -5.95 -12.47 22.39
C VAL A 123 -7.45 -12.31 22.55
N THR A 124 -8.13 -12.18 21.43
CA THR A 124 -9.60 -12.20 21.34
C THR A 124 -10.01 -13.21 20.28
N ASP A 125 -10.76 -14.21 20.67
CA ASP A 125 -11.30 -15.23 19.79
C ASP A 125 -12.78 -14.96 19.51
N GLY A 126 -13.25 -15.40 18.35
CA GLY A 126 -14.65 -15.29 17.99
C GLY A 126 -14.98 -16.05 16.72
N GLU A 127 -16.25 -15.98 16.36
CA GLU A 127 -16.75 -16.58 15.13
C GLU A 127 -17.33 -15.52 14.19
N TYR A 128 -17.16 -15.77 12.93
CA TYR A 128 -17.62 -14.91 11.86
C TYR A 128 -18.13 -15.78 10.71
N THR A 129 -18.89 -15.24 9.81
CA THR A 129 -19.53 -15.99 8.72
C THR A 129 -18.52 -16.78 7.87
N ARG A 130 -18.72 -18.10 7.74
CA ARG A 130 -17.83 -19.03 7.02
C ARG A 130 -17.42 -18.61 5.62
N LYS A 131 -18.30 -17.98 4.85
CA LYS A 131 -18.09 -17.64 3.43
C LYS A 131 -17.84 -16.16 3.18
N GLY A 132 -17.61 -15.36 4.21
CA GLY A 132 -17.35 -13.95 4.05
C GLY A 132 -15.85 -13.64 3.84
N SER A 133 -15.55 -12.57 3.10
CA SER A 133 -14.21 -11.97 3.08
C SER A 133 -14.06 -10.98 4.24
N MET A 134 -12.82 -10.67 4.62
CA MET A 134 -12.51 -9.49 5.43
C MET A 134 -11.58 -8.61 4.61
N ARG A 135 -11.89 -7.34 4.43
CA ARG A 135 -11.04 -6.37 3.70
C ARG A 135 -11.11 -5.03 4.40
N ASN A 136 -10.18 -4.14 4.05
CA ASN A 136 -10.16 -2.77 4.57
C ASN A 136 -10.22 -2.72 6.11
N LEU A 137 -9.35 -3.52 6.78
CA LEU A 137 -9.32 -3.55 8.23
C LEU A 137 -8.87 -2.20 8.78
N VAL A 138 -9.61 -1.71 9.75
CA VAL A 138 -9.27 -0.55 10.58
C VAL A 138 -9.62 -0.84 12.03
N ILE A 139 -8.98 -0.11 12.94
CA ILE A 139 -9.24 -0.22 14.37
C ILE A 139 -9.97 1.02 14.84
N THR A 140 -10.95 0.84 15.68
CA THR A 140 -11.49 1.87 16.56
C THR A 140 -11.23 1.47 18.01
N ASN A 141 -11.43 2.37 18.95
CA ASN A 141 -11.21 2.09 20.38
C ASN A 141 -12.02 0.86 20.84
N GLY A 142 -11.33 -0.28 20.94
CA GLY A 142 -11.90 -1.55 21.38
C GLY A 142 -12.58 -2.40 20.31
N SER A 143 -12.48 -2.09 18.99
CA SER A 143 -13.08 -2.92 17.94
C SER A 143 -12.24 -2.98 16.67
N VAL A 144 -12.30 -4.13 15.98
CA VAL A 144 -11.81 -4.29 14.60
C VAL A 144 -12.98 -4.08 13.65
N VAL A 145 -12.81 -3.17 12.69
CA VAL A 145 -13.81 -2.90 11.66
C VAL A 145 -13.28 -3.39 10.31
N PHE A 146 -14.14 -4.01 9.52
CA PHE A 146 -13.77 -4.55 8.21
C PHE A 146 -14.94 -4.52 7.24
N SER A 147 -14.64 -4.53 5.94
CA SER A 147 -15.62 -4.80 4.89
C SER A 147 -15.71 -6.30 4.64
N SER A 148 -16.89 -6.84 4.53
CA SER A 148 -17.15 -8.24 4.25
C SER A 148 -18.05 -8.42 3.04
N THR A 149 -17.64 -9.25 2.09
CA THR A 149 -18.52 -9.68 0.99
C THR A 149 -19.14 -11.04 1.34
N GLN A 150 -20.46 -11.08 1.45
CA GLN A 150 -21.23 -12.30 1.73
C GLN A 150 -22.30 -12.47 0.65
N LYS A 151 -22.34 -13.61 -0.06
CA LYS A 151 -23.33 -13.88 -1.11
C LYS A 151 -23.51 -12.72 -2.12
N LYS A 152 -22.42 -12.06 -2.52
CA LYS A 152 -22.38 -10.89 -3.40
C LYS A 152 -22.85 -9.56 -2.77
N THR A 153 -23.10 -9.50 -1.49
CA THR A 153 -23.46 -8.28 -0.76
C THR A 153 -22.29 -7.86 0.12
N ASP A 154 -21.92 -6.59 0.07
CA ASP A 154 -20.93 -6.03 0.97
C ASP A 154 -21.58 -5.53 2.26
N ARG A 155 -20.92 -5.78 3.39
CA ARG A 155 -21.35 -5.34 4.73
C ARG A 155 -20.16 -4.83 5.53
N ILE A 156 -20.42 -3.97 6.49
CA ILE A 156 -19.42 -3.55 7.49
C ILE A 156 -19.54 -4.50 8.67
N GLY A 157 -18.46 -5.26 8.97
CA GLY A 157 -18.34 -6.08 10.15
C GLY A 157 -17.57 -5.32 11.24
N ILE A 158 -17.96 -5.55 12.48
CA ILE A 158 -17.40 -4.94 13.68
C ILE A 158 -17.18 -6.03 14.71
N ILE A 159 -15.94 -6.30 15.07
CA ILE A 159 -15.56 -7.25 16.11
C ILE A 159 -15.23 -6.47 17.37
N ASP A 160 -15.96 -6.70 18.44
CA ASP A 160 -15.63 -6.19 19.77
C ASP A 160 -14.42 -6.95 20.33
N LEU A 161 -13.32 -6.24 20.60
CA LEU A 161 -12.08 -6.85 21.09
C LEU A 161 -12.12 -7.34 22.52
N LYS A 162 -13.16 -6.98 23.29
CA LYS A 162 -13.35 -7.47 24.66
C LYS A 162 -14.08 -8.80 24.71
N THR A 163 -15.07 -8.96 23.83
CA THR A 163 -15.98 -10.10 23.87
C THR A 163 -15.78 -11.10 22.73
N GLY A 164 -15.10 -10.73 21.65
CA GLY A 164 -14.99 -11.49 20.40
C GLY A 164 -16.28 -11.50 19.58
N HIS A 165 -17.33 -10.79 20.02
CA HIS A 165 -18.59 -10.76 19.29
C HIS A 165 -18.47 -9.97 17.98
N CYS A 166 -18.96 -10.53 16.88
CA CYS A 166 -18.94 -9.92 15.55
C CYS A 166 -20.35 -9.48 15.14
N ASN A 167 -20.55 -8.19 15.04
CA ASN A 167 -21.76 -7.56 14.53
C ASN A 167 -21.59 -7.09 13.10
N PHE A 168 -22.70 -6.91 12.38
CA PHE A 168 -22.74 -6.28 11.06
C PHE A 168 -23.63 -5.04 11.09
N ALA A 169 -23.14 -3.95 10.49
CA ALA A 169 -23.98 -2.77 10.27
C ALA A 169 -25.05 -3.09 9.22
N ASP A 170 -26.29 -2.74 9.52
CA ASP A 170 -27.41 -2.87 8.60
C ASP A 170 -27.47 -1.63 7.69
N ILE A 171 -26.77 -1.73 6.55
CA ILE A 171 -26.71 -0.68 5.54
C ILE A 171 -27.75 -0.99 4.48
N HIS A 172 -28.75 -0.15 4.37
CA HIS A 172 -29.80 -0.29 3.37
C HIS A 172 -30.00 1.02 2.61
N PHE A 173 -30.20 0.93 1.29
CA PHE A 173 -30.49 2.06 0.44
C PHE A 173 -31.82 1.84 -0.28
N PRO A 174 -32.77 2.79 -0.21
CA PRO A 174 -34.02 2.68 -0.95
C PRO A 174 -33.78 2.45 -2.45
N LYS A 175 -34.48 1.49 -3.03
CA LYS A 175 -34.42 1.13 -4.46
C LYS A 175 -33.08 0.53 -4.94
N VAL A 176 -32.10 0.31 -4.07
CA VAL A 176 -30.83 -0.36 -4.40
C VAL A 176 -30.89 -1.80 -3.93
N LYS A 177 -30.57 -2.74 -4.80
CA LYS A 177 -30.48 -4.16 -4.40
C LYS A 177 -29.19 -4.39 -3.61
N ASP A 178 -29.24 -5.20 -2.58
CA ASP A 178 -28.08 -5.51 -1.73
C ASP A 178 -26.83 -5.95 -2.52
N LYS A 179 -27.02 -6.69 -3.63
CA LYS A 179 -25.91 -7.15 -4.49
C LYS A 179 -25.22 -6.03 -5.27
N ASP A 180 -25.84 -4.85 -5.33
CA ASP A 180 -25.33 -3.68 -6.02
C ASP A 180 -24.64 -2.69 -5.03
N ILE A 181 -24.56 -3.07 -3.74
CA ILE A 181 -23.84 -2.36 -2.69
C ILE A 181 -22.40 -2.86 -2.68
N PHE A 182 -21.43 -1.96 -2.83
CA PHE A 182 -20.01 -2.27 -2.79
C PHE A 182 -19.24 -1.26 -1.93
N ILE A 183 -18.58 -1.74 -0.87
CA ILE A 183 -17.79 -0.90 0.03
C ILE A 183 -16.41 -0.66 -0.60
N LEU A 184 -16.13 0.59 -0.98
CA LEU A 184 -14.86 1.03 -1.54
C LEU A 184 -13.79 1.06 -0.46
N GLU A 185 -14.10 1.69 0.69
CA GLU A 185 -13.18 1.83 1.82
C GLU A 185 -13.94 2.03 3.13
N ASN A 186 -13.30 1.60 4.25
CA ASN A 186 -13.66 2.00 5.61
C ASN A 186 -12.51 2.79 6.22
N THR A 187 -12.82 3.83 6.97
CA THR A 187 -11.88 4.51 7.85
C THR A 187 -12.55 4.82 9.18
N VAL A 188 -11.77 4.95 10.26
CA VAL A 188 -12.27 5.36 11.57
C VAL A 188 -11.65 6.71 11.90
N ILE A 189 -12.52 7.67 12.21
CA ILE A 189 -12.13 9.02 12.60
C ILE A 189 -12.99 9.41 13.80
N ASP A 190 -12.35 9.82 14.91
CA ASP A 190 -13.03 10.22 16.14
C ASP A 190 -14.06 9.17 16.63
N ASN A 191 -13.71 7.89 16.56
CA ASN A 191 -14.55 6.73 16.90
C ASN A 191 -15.84 6.55 16.07
N VAL A 192 -15.96 7.26 14.95
CA VAL A 192 -17.00 7.05 13.95
C VAL A 192 -16.40 6.32 12.76
N ILE A 193 -17.10 5.30 12.29
CA ILE A 193 -16.75 4.56 11.06
C ILE A 193 -17.33 5.32 9.89
N TYR A 194 -16.47 5.75 8.98
CA TYR A 194 -16.82 6.35 7.70
C TYR A 194 -16.61 5.31 6.60
N ALA A 195 -17.67 4.88 5.96
CA ALA A 195 -17.61 3.96 4.84
C ALA A 195 -17.99 4.67 3.55
N LEU A 196 -17.15 4.56 2.53
CA LEU A 196 -17.48 4.96 1.17
C LEU A 196 -18.12 3.77 0.47
N VAL A 197 -19.38 3.90 0.12
CA VAL A 197 -20.20 2.82 -0.42
C VAL A 197 -20.68 3.18 -1.82
N ARG A 198 -20.33 2.37 -2.80
CA ARG A 198 -20.85 2.54 -4.16
C ARG A 198 -22.19 1.81 -4.31
N THR A 199 -23.17 2.51 -4.88
CA THR A 199 -24.51 2.01 -5.18
C THR A 199 -24.84 2.28 -6.65
N GLY A 200 -24.48 1.35 -7.53
CA GLY A 200 -24.51 1.59 -8.97
C GLY A 200 -23.39 2.55 -9.41
N ASP A 201 -23.75 3.73 -9.95
CA ASP A 201 -22.81 4.79 -10.35
C ASP A 201 -22.56 5.80 -9.20
N ASP A 202 -23.41 5.82 -8.17
CA ASP A 202 -23.30 6.73 -7.02
C ASP A 202 -22.34 6.25 -5.94
N VAL A 203 -21.78 7.21 -5.20
CA VAL A 203 -20.99 6.96 -3.98
C VAL A 203 -21.68 7.62 -2.79
N GLN A 204 -21.97 6.81 -1.79
CA GLN A 204 -22.57 7.20 -0.53
C GLN A 204 -21.50 7.27 0.57
N LEU A 205 -21.57 8.27 1.43
CA LEU A 205 -20.85 8.32 2.68
C LEU A 205 -21.76 7.77 3.78
N VAL A 206 -21.46 6.62 4.32
CA VAL A 206 -22.19 6.00 5.43
C VAL A 206 -21.40 6.19 6.71
N ARG A 207 -22.03 6.72 7.74
CA ARG A 207 -21.44 6.89 9.06
C ARG A 207 -22.07 5.86 10.00
N VAL A 208 -21.23 5.11 10.69
CA VAL A 208 -21.65 4.00 11.56
C VAL A 208 -20.95 4.13 12.90
N ASP A 209 -21.65 3.85 13.99
CA ASP A 209 -21.03 3.75 15.31
C ASP A 209 -20.37 2.38 15.52
N LYS A 210 -19.66 2.24 16.63
CA LYS A 210 -18.98 0.99 17.00
C LYS A 210 -19.94 -0.16 17.35
N GLN A 211 -21.23 0.07 17.53
CA GLN A 211 -22.27 -0.93 17.72
C GLN A 211 -22.90 -1.39 16.40
N GLY A 212 -22.56 -0.77 15.27
CA GLY A 212 -23.10 -1.08 13.95
C GLY A 212 -24.35 -0.28 13.59
N LYS A 213 -24.74 0.70 14.40
CA LYS A 213 -25.87 1.57 14.10
C LYS A 213 -25.46 2.61 13.06
N VAL A 214 -26.24 2.72 11.99
CA VAL A 214 -26.06 3.78 10.97
C VAL A 214 -26.46 5.12 11.57
N LEU A 215 -25.52 6.05 11.62
CA LEU A 215 -25.70 7.41 12.12
C LEU A 215 -26.20 8.37 11.05
N GLY A 216 -25.95 8.06 9.80
CA GLY A 216 -26.38 8.84 8.65
C GLY A 216 -25.78 8.35 7.35
N THR A 217 -26.43 8.74 6.26
CA THR A 217 -26.04 8.42 4.88
C THR A 217 -26.19 9.67 4.02
N ASP A 218 -25.16 10.02 3.28
CA ASP A 218 -25.11 11.20 2.42
C ASP A 218 -24.64 10.79 1.02
N ASN A 219 -25.35 11.17 -0.05
CA ASN A 219 -24.91 10.94 -1.43
C ASN A 219 -23.84 11.97 -1.79
N LEU A 220 -22.60 11.51 -2.01
CA LEU A 220 -21.48 12.37 -2.36
C LEU A 220 -21.47 12.77 -3.83
N THR A 221 -22.09 11.99 -4.70
CA THR A 221 -22.00 12.12 -6.16
C THR A 221 -23.28 12.62 -6.82
N ALA A 222 -24.26 13.08 -6.02
CA ALA A 222 -25.56 13.54 -6.55
C ALA A 222 -25.44 14.64 -7.62
N ASP A 223 -24.42 15.50 -7.50
CA ASP A 223 -24.25 16.69 -8.34
C ASP A 223 -23.00 16.59 -9.25
N ILE A 224 -22.42 15.39 -9.43
CA ILE A 224 -21.25 15.18 -10.30
C ILE A 224 -21.54 14.16 -11.40
N ALA A 225 -21.00 14.41 -12.59
CA ALA A 225 -21.17 13.54 -13.76
C ALA A 225 -20.12 12.40 -13.80
N GLU A 226 -18.98 12.61 -13.17
CA GLU A 226 -17.87 11.68 -13.17
C GLU A 226 -18.15 10.50 -12.24
N ARG A 227 -17.86 9.29 -12.73
CA ARG A 227 -17.92 8.07 -11.93
C ARG A 227 -16.69 7.94 -11.05
N ILE A 228 -16.87 7.89 -9.74
CA ILE A 228 -15.79 7.61 -8.81
C ILE A 228 -15.43 6.11 -8.88
N VAL A 229 -14.16 5.81 -9.19
CA VAL A 229 -13.64 4.45 -9.34
C VAL A 229 -13.06 3.94 -8.03
N SER A 230 -12.24 4.76 -7.36
CA SER A 230 -11.70 4.51 -6.02
C SER A 230 -11.75 5.79 -5.21
N ALA A 231 -11.88 5.66 -3.89
CA ALA A 231 -11.87 6.80 -2.99
C ALA A 231 -11.35 6.41 -1.61
N SER A 232 -10.75 7.39 -0.93
CA SER A 232 -10.19 7.25 0.43
C SER A 232 -10.51 8.52 1.22
N VAL A 233 -10.96 8.35 2.48
CA VAL A 233 -11.25 9.45 3.40
C VAL A 233 -10.09 9.61 4.38
N SER A 234 -9.70 10.85 4.65
CA SER A 234 -8.69 11.20 5.65
C SER A 234 -9.11 12.44 6.44
N LYS A 235 -8.62 12.57 7.67
CA LYS A 235 -8.75 13.77 8.49
C LYS A 235 -7.38 14.40 8.71
N ALA A 236 -7.25 15.69 8.44
CA ALA A 236 -6.05 16.45 8.73
C ALA A 236 -6.41 17.90 9.08
N GLY A 237 -5.74 18.48 10.08
CA GLY A 237 -6.03 19.84 10.55
C GLY A 237 -7.48 20.07 10.96
N GLY A 238 -8.16 19.04 11.49
CA GLY A 238 -9.57 19.12 11.87
C GLY A 238 -10.58 19.03 10.70
N ARG A 239 -10.09 18.94 9.45
CA ARG A 239 -10.91 18.87 8.23
C ARG A 239 -10.88 17.47 7.62
N PHE A 240 -11.92 17.13 6.88
CA PHE A 240 -12.04 15.84 6.19
C PHE A 240 -11.79 16.02 4.71
N PHE A 241 -11.04 15.10 4.12
CA PHE A 241 -10.69 15.11 2.71
C PHE A 241 -10.97 13.75 2.10
N VAL A 242 -11.35 13.77 0.82
CA VAL A 242 -11.48 12.57 -0.01
C VAL A 242 -10.64 12.75 -1.26
N THR A 243 -9.87 11.73 -1.58
CA THR A 243 -9.17 11.63 -2.86
C THR A 243 -9.30 10.23 -3.42
N GLY A 244 -9.12 10.11 -4.71
CA GLY A 244 -9.18 8.83 -5.39
C GLY A 244 -9.07 8.99 -6.89
N THR A 245 -9.68 8.06 -7.61
CA THR A 245 -9.67 8.07 -9.07
C THR A 245 -11.09 8.14 -9.63
N TYR A 246 -11.21 8.71 -10.79
CA TYR A 246 -12.48 8.87 -11.49
C TYR A 246 -12.38 8.43 -12.96
N SER A 247 -13.54 8.25 -13.58
CA SER A 247 -13.69 8.04 -15.03
C SER A 247 -14.96 8.71 -15.55
N LYS A 248 -14.93 9.21 -16.76
CA LYS A 248 -16.12 9.72 -17.47
C LYS A 248 -16.92 8.62 -18.16
N VAL A 249 -16.31 7.42 -18.31
CA VAL A 249 -16.97 6.27 -18.91
C VAL A 249 -17.46 5.27 -17.86
N LYS A 250 -18.58 4.60 -18.15
CA LYS A 250 -19.19 3.64 -17.21
C LYS A 250 -18.39 2.36 -16.99
N LYS A 251 -17.57 1.97 -17.97
CA LYS A 251 -16.74 0.75 -17.92
C LYS A 251 -15.29 1.11 -18.21
N GLY A 252 -14.36 0.41 -17.60
CA GLY A 252 -12.95 0.64 -17.74
C GLY A 252 -12.27 0.95 -16.42
N GLY A 253 -11.05 1.43 -16.49
CA GLY A 253 -10.25 1.86 -15.36
C GLY A 253 -10.56 3.31 -14.94
N SER A 254 -9.51 4.04 -14.65
CA SER A 254 -9.55 5.44 -14.22
C SER A 254 -8.92 6.32 -15.30
N GLU A 255 -9.51 7.46 -15.54
CA GLU A 255 -9.03 8.49 -16.49
C GLU A 255 -8.28 9.62 -15.78
N GLY A 256 -8.41 9.69 -14.45
CA GLY A 256 -7.74 10.72 -13.67
C GLY A 256 -7.90 10.53 -12.17
N ILE A 257 -7.43 11.52 -11.43
CA ILE A 257 -7.52 11.63 -9.98
C ILE A 257 -8.42 12.79 -9.59
N PHE A 258 -9.02 12.70 -8.42
CA PHE A 258 -9.79 13.80 -7.86
C PHE A 258 -9.38 14.08 -6.42
N PHE A 259 -9.63 15.30 -5.99
CA PHE A 259 -9.45 15.75 -4.61
C PHE A 259 -10.65 16.61 -4.21
N SER A 260 -11.16 16.40 -3.00
CA SER A 260 -12.23 17.23 -2.43
C SER A 260 -12.12 17.31 -0.92
N GLU A 261 -12.45 18.45 -0.36
CA GLU A 261 -12.80 18.56 1.06
C GLU A 261 -14.21 17.99 1.27
N LEU A 262 -14.46 17.33 2.39
CA LEU A 262 -15.81 17.01 2.85
C LEU A 262 -16.27 18.09 3.84
N LYS A 263 -17.31 18.81 3.47
CA LYS A 263 -17.97 19.79 4.33
C LYS A 263 -19.44 19.42 4.45
N ASN A 264 -19.94 19.31 5.68
CA ASN A 264 -21.32 18.87 5.95
C ASN A 264 -21.65 17.53 5.24
N ASN A 265 -20.69 16.59 5.22
CA ASN A 265 -20.78 15.27 4.58
C ASN A 265 -21.04 15.30 3.08
N ARG A 266 -20.65 16.36 2.39
CA ARG A 266 -20.71 16.49 0.93
C ARG A 266 -19.38 16.93 0.37
N PHE A 267 -19.15 16.63 -0.88
CA PHE A 267 -17.99 17.19 -1.59
C PHE A 267 -18.09 18.71 -1.64
N ASN A 268 -17.03 19.37 -1.22
CA ASN A 268 -16.90 20.81 -1.27
C ASN A 268 -15.73 21.15 -2.19
N ASN A 269 -16.02 21.82 -3.31
CA ASN A 269 -15.03 22.22 -4.29
C ASN A 269 -14.20 21.02 -4.83
N ILE A 270 -14.89 19.99 -5.36
CA ILE A 270 -14.21 18.84 -5.97
C ILE A 270 -13.41 19.28 -7.20
N GLN A 271 -12.16 18.84 -7.26
CA GLN A 271 -11.25 19.07 -8.38
C GLN A 271 -10.94 17.76 -9.06
N PHE A 272 -11.03 17.73 -10.39
CA PHE A 272 -10.72 16.59 -11.24
C PHE A 272 -9.48 16.88 -12.08
N TYR A 273 -8.54 15.95 -12.11
CA TYR A 273 -7.29 16.04 -12.86
C TYR A 273 -7.18 14.83 -13.78
N ASN A 274 -7.32 15.02 -15.09
CA ASN A 274 -7.14 13.93 -16.04
C ASN A 274 -5.67 13.52 -16.08
N PHE A 275 -5.39 12.22 -16.20
CA PHE A 275 -4.03 11.71 -16.29
C PHE A 275 -3.22 12.31 -17.44
N ILE A 276 -3.87 12.63 -18.56
CA ILE A 276 -3.21 13.25 -19.72
C ILE A 276 -2.80 14.71 -19.47
N ASP A 277 -3.38 15.36 -18.48
CA ASP A 277 -3.10 16.76 -18.12
C ASP A 277 -2.06 16.86 -16.98
N LEU A 278 -1.71 15.74 -16.37
CA LEU A 278 -0.59 15.66 -15.44
C LEU A 278 0.72 15.77 -16.22
N LYS A 279 1.62 16.65 -15.77
CA LYS A 279 2.83 17.02 -16.50
C LYS A 279 3.76 15.84 -16.75
N ASN A 280 3.94 14.98 -15.75
CA ASN A 280 4.96 13.94 -15.77
C ASN A 280 4.35 12.52 -15.92
N PHE A 281 3.03 12.39 -16.03
CA PHE A 281 2.34 11.09 -16.06
C PHE A 281 2.87 10.12 -17.12
N THR A 282 3.25 10.62 -18.29
CA THR A 282 3.69 9.80 -19.44
C THR A 282 5.19 9.51 -19.48
N GLU A 283 5.99 9.99 -18.50
CA GLU A 283 7.45 9.81 -18.50
C GLU A 283 7.92 8.35 -18.56
N TYR A 284 7.12 7.40 -18.06
CA TYR A 284 7.43 5.96 -18.16
C TYR A 284 7.37 5.42 -19.60
N MET A 285 6.76 6.16 -20.51
CA MET A 285 6.62 5.76 -21.91
C MET A 285 7.88 6.07 -22.73
N SER A 286 8.18 5.25 -23.73
CA SER A 286 9.19 5.63 -24.72
C SER A 286 8.76 6.87 -25.52
N GLY A 287 9.71 7.67 -25.99
CA GLY A 287 9.43 8.89 -26.75
C GLY A 287 8.47 8.71 -27.95
N ARG A 288 8.54 7.54 -28.63
CA ARG A 288 7.57 7.21 -29.71
C ARG A 288 6.15 7.08 -29.18
N LYS A 289 5.96 6.48 -27.99
CA LYS A 289 4.63 6.33 -27.37
C LYS A 289 4.11 7.68 -26.89
N GLN A 290 4.97 8.51 -26.25
CA GLN A 290 4.61 9.87 -25.85
C GLN A 290 4.14 10.69 -27.07
N ALA A 291 4.94 10.74 -28.16
CA ALA A 291 4.56 11.45 -29.39
C ALA A 291 3.26 10.94 -30.00
N LYS A 292 2.92 9.65 -29.84
CA LYS A 292 1.63 9.10 -30.29
C LYS A 292 0.48 9.58 -29.41
N VAL A 293 0.68 9.67 -28.10
CA VAL A 293 -0.29 10.20 -27.15
C VAL A 293 -0.59 11.67 -27.47
N GLU A 294 0.45 12.50 -27.60
CA GLU A 294 0.33 13.92 -27.95
C GLU A 294 -0.43 14.14 -29.26
N ARG A 295 -0.11 13.37 -30.31
CA ARG A 295 -0.85 13.46 -31.59
C ARG A 295 -2.32 13.11 -31.45
N ARG A 296 -2.65 12.12 -30.60
CA ARG A 296 -4.05 11.73 -30.35
C ARG A 296 -4.79 12.79 -29.54
N LYS A 297 -4.13 13.38 -28.54
CA LYS A 297 -4.64 14.51 -27.76
C LYS A 297 -4.97 15.67 -28.68
N ALA A 298 -4.01 16.15 -29.47
CA ALA A 298 -4.20 17.24 -30.42
C ALA A 298 -5.29 16.97 -31.47
N LYS A 299 -5.43 15.71 -31.93
CA LYS A 299 -6.51 15.33 -32.87
C LYS A 299 -7.89 15.40 -32.19
N ALA A 300 -8.00 14.96 -30.95
CA ALA A 300 -9.25 15.00 -30.20
C ALA A 300 -9.66 16.47 -29.92
N GLU A 301 -8.74 17.31 -29.47
CA GLU A 301 -8.92 18.74 -29.24
C GLU A 301 -9.44 19.46 -30.49
N LYS A 302 -8.81 19.20 -31.67
CA LYS A 302 -9.30 19.74 -32.97
C LYS A 302 -10.71 19.28 -33.33
N ALA A 303 -11.14 18.13 -32.84
CA ALA A 303 -12.47 17.59 -33.05
C ALA A 303 -13.47 18.01 -31.94
N GLY A 304 -13.09 18.89 -31.01
CA GLY A 304 -13.89 19.28 -29.84
C GLY A 304 -14.18 18.14 -28.88
N LYS A 305 -13.30 17.13 -28.85
CA LYS A 305 -13.42 15.94 -27.97
C LYS A 305 -12.30 15.91 -26.97
N GLU A 306 -12.59 15.44 -25.77
CA GLU A 306 -11.55 15.09 -24.80
C GLU A 306 -10.84 13.81 -25.19
N TYR A 307 -9.55 13.76 -24.89
CA TYR A 307 -8.73 12.56 -24.95
C TYR A 307 -8.35 12.14 -23.53
N ALA A 308 -8.56 10.90 -23.19
CA ALA A 308 -8.20 10.36 -21.88
C ALA A 308 -7.35 9.09 -22.03
N LEU A 309 -6.54 8.86 -21.01
CA LEU A 309 -5.79 7.61 -20.82
C LEU A 309 -6.51 6.80 -19.75
N ASP A 310 -6.79 5.55 -20.03
CA ASP A 310 -7.52 4.63 -19.13
C ASP A 310 -6.56 3.64 -18.48
N TYR A 311 -6.50 3.66 -17.13
CA TYR A 311 -5.62 2.80 -16.33
C TYR A 311 -6.36 2.15 -15.17
N LEU A 312 -6.05 0.88 -14.90
CA LEU A 312 -6.34 0.30 -13.60
C LEU A 312 -5.31 0.82 -12.59
N MET A 313 -5.77 1.37 -11.48
CA MET A 313 -4.92 1.99 -10.48
C MET A 313 -5.02 1.30 -9.13
N ALA A 314 -3.89 0.85 -8.57
CA ALA A 314 -3.77 0.44 -7.18
C ALA A 314 -3.47 1.67 -6.31
N SER A 315 -4.52 2.39 -5.93
CA SER A 315 -4.41 3.61 -5.14
C SER A 315 -4.03 3.31 -3.69
N HIS A 316 -3.10 4.09 -3.15
CA HIS A 316 -2.80 4.13 -1.73
C HIS A 316 -3.84 5.01 -1.00
N ARG A 317 -3.91 4.87 0.33
CA ARG A 317 -4.63 5.84 1.14
C ARG A 317 -3.97 7.21 1.00
N ILE A 318 -4.76 8.28 1.14
CA ILE A 318 -4.22 9.63 1.13
C ILE A 318 -3.16 9.79 2.21
N MET A 319 -2.02 10.34 1.83
CA MET A 319 -0.91 10.64 2.72
C MET A 319 -0.81 12.15 2.95
N THR A 320 -0.13 12.58 4.02
CA THR A 320 0.07 13.99 4.31
C THR A 320 1.44 14.22 4.97
N ASP A 321 2.06 15.35 4.68
CA ASP A 321 3.25 15.84 5.38
C ASP A 321 2.90 16.75 6.58
N GLY A 322 1.60 16.87 6.90
CA GLY A 322 1.04 17.74 7.93
C GLY A 322 0.52 19.09 7.39
N LYS A 323 0.90 19.47 6.16
CA LYS A 323 0.46 20.69 5.49
C LYS A 323 -0.32 20.40 4.21
N ASP A 324 0.26 19.56 3.36
CA ASP A 324 -0.24 19.23 2.04
C ASP A 324 -0.58 17.72 1.95
N TYR A 325 -1.23 17.31 0.88
CA TYR A 325 -1.80 15.97 0.69
C TYR A 325 -1.21 15.32 -0.54
N PHE A 326 -1.02 14.00 -0.47
CA PHE A 326 -0.43 13.23 -1.56
C PHE A 326 -1.34 12.09 -1.97
N TYR A 327 -1.63 12.03 -3.26
CA TYR A 327 -2.14 10.84 -3.91
C TYR A 327 -0.97 10.03 -4.47
N LEU A 328 -0.94 8.73 -4.20
CA LEU A 328 -0.03 7.77 -4.80
C LEU A 328 -0.87 6.63 -5.39
N GLY A 329 -0.69 6.36 -6.69
CA GLY A 329 -1.37 5.28 -7.38
C GLY A 329 -0.43 4.55 -8.32
N GLU A 330 -0.53 3.22 -8.37
CA GLU A 330 0.31 2.36 -9.20
C GLU A 330 -0.52 1.80 -10.36
N ALA A 331 -0.14 2.13 -11.59
CA ALA A 331 -0.82 1.69 -12.79
C ALA A 331 -0.48 0.25 -13.13
N TYR A 332 -1.49 -0.59 -13.34
CA TYR A 332 -1.33 -2.01 -13.65
C TYR A 332 -2.31 -2.48 -14.73
N TYR A 333 -2.03 -3.67 -15.28
CA TYR A 333 -2.93 -4.36 -16.21
C TYR A 333 -2.82 -5.88 -16.05
N PRO A 334 -3.90 -6.63 -16.35
CA PRO A 334 -3.88 -8.08 -16.29
C PRO A 334 -3.08 -8.65 -17.47
N VAL A 335 -2.28 -9.67 -17.20
CA VAL A 335 -1.50 -10.42 -18.19
C VAL A 335 -2.09 -11.80 -18.35
N TYR A 336 -2.27 -12.22 -19.61
CA TYR A 336 -2.72 -13.56 -19.96
C TYR A 336 -1.63 -14.26 -20.75
N ARG A 337 -1.43 -15.54 -20.48
CA ARG A 337 -0.58 -16.43 -21.30
C ARG A 337 -1.46 -17.29 -22.17
N THR A 338 -1.16 -17.28 -23.44
CA THR A 338 -1.84 -18.13 -24.43
C THR A 338 -0.99 -19.37 -24.68
N THR A 339 -1.60 -20.54 -24.52
CA THR A 339 -0.99 -21.85 -24.83
C THR A 339 -1.89 -22.60 -25.81
N MET A 340 -1.29 -23.33 -26.74
CA MET A 340 -2.02 -24.26 -27.59
C MET A 340 -2.04 -25.64 -26.94
N VAL A 341 -3.23 -26.22 -26.80
CA VAL A 341 -3.44 -27.59 -26.34
C VAL A 341 -4.17 -28.33 -27.44
N GLY A 342 -3.44 -29.11 -28.24
CA GLY A 342 -3.94 -29.62 -29.50
C GLY A 342 -4.29 -28.46 -30.45
N ASN A 343 -5.49 -28.45 -31.01
CA ASN A 343 -6.00 -27.39 -31.88
C ASN A 343 -6.74 -26.27 -31.16
N MET A 344 -6.77 -26.27 -29.79
CA MET A 344 -7.46 -25.26 -29.00
C MET A 344 -6.47 -24.24 -28.46
N VAL A 345 -6.83 -22.96 -28.58
CA VAL A 345 -6.10 -21.84 -27.96
C VAL A 345 -6.68 -21.61 -26.58
N MET A 346 -5.89 -21.84 -25.53
CA MET A 346 -6.26 -21.58 -24.14
C MET A 346 -5.55 -20.31 -23.65
N SER A 347 -6.32 -19.39 -23.07
CA SER A 347 -5.78 -18.19 -22.44
C SER A 347 -5.93 -18.30 -20.93
N THR A 348 -4.80 -18.28 -20.21
CA THR A 348 -4.76 -18.41 -18.73
C THR A 348 -4.25 -17.11 -18.13
N PHE A 349 -4.92 -16.63 -17.08
CA PHE A 349 -4.45 -15.48 -16.33
C PHE A 349 -3.09 -15.77 -15.69
N ALA A 350 -2.12 -14.87 -15.91
CA ALA A 350 -0.72 -15.03 -15.49
C ALA A 350 -0.31 -14.07 -14.36
N GLY A 351 -1.20 -13.15 -13.97
CA GLY A 351 -0.95 -12.14 -12.96
C GLY A 351 -1.10 -10.71 -13.49
N TYR A 352 -0.70 -9.75 -12.66
CA TYR A 352 -0.75 -8.32 -13.00
C TYR A 352 0.64 -7.77 -13.28
N ALA A 353 0.79 -7.00 -14.35
CA ALA A 353 2.00 -6.23 -14.65
C ALA A 353 1.79 -4.77 -14.30
N TYR A 354 2.85 -4.11 -13.83
CA TYR A 354 2.85 -2.70 -13.43
C TYR A 354 3.72 -1.89 -14.37
N THR A 355 3.33 -0.66 -14.64
CA THR A 355 4.04 0.23 -15.57
C THR A 355 4.71 1.42 -14.86
N HIS A 356 3.98 2.08 -13.99
CA HIS A 356 4.48 3.26 -13.27
C HIS A 356 3.61 3.54 -12.05
N ALA A 357 4.16 4.30 -11.12
CA ALA A 357 3.37 4.95 -10.09
C ALA A 357 3.31 6.46 -10.39
N VAL A 358 2.16 7.06 -10.10
CA VAL A 358 1.96 8.50 -10.13
C VAL A 358 1.86 9.03 -8.71
N LEU A 359 2.63 10.07 -8.42
CA LEU A 359 2.58 10.83 -7.19
C LEU A 359 2.08 12.23 -7.51
N ALA A 360 1.01 12.68 -6.87
CA ALA A 360 0.47 14.02 -7.05
C ALA A 360 0.29 14.71 -5.70
N LYS A 361 0.78 15.93 -5.57
CA LYS A 361 0.70 16.74 -4.36
C LYS A 361 -0.36 17.83 -4.50
N PHE A 362 -1.22 17.95 -3.49
CA PHE A 362 -2.30 18.92 -3.42
C PHE A 362 -2.19 19.78 -2.18
N ASN A 363 -2.55 21.05 -2.29
CA ASN A 363 -2.79 21.86 -1.11
C ASN A 363 -4.17 21.55 -0.49
N ALA A 364 -4.46 22.15 0.65
CA ALA A 364 -5.73 21.95 1.36
C ALA A 364 -6.96 22.52 0.63
N ALA A 365 -6.78 23.32 -0.43
CA ALA A 365 -7.85 23.79 -1.30
C ALA A 365 -8.12 22.84 -2.48
N GLY A 366 -7.35 21.75 -2.60
CA GLY A 366 -7.46 20.76 -3.66
C GLY A 366 -6.66 21.11 -4.92
N ASN A 367 -5.93 22.23 -4.95
CA ASN A 367 -5.13 22.60 -6.11
C ASN A 367 -3.91 21.69 -6.21
N LEU A 368 -3.69 21.14 -7.40
CA LEU A 368 -2.48 20.37 -7.73
C LEU A 368 -1.26 21.30 -7.67
N LEU A 369 -0.30 20.97 -6.82
CA LEU A 369 0.96 21.72 -6.69
C LEU A 369 2.00 21.18 -7.65
N TRP A 370 2.14 19.87 -7.74
CA TRP A 370 3.02 19.17 -8.66
C TRP A 370 2.62 17.70 -8.78
N ASP A 371 3.03 17.06 -9.85
CA ASP A 371 2.93 15.63 -10.08
C ASP A 371 4.27 15.06 -10.54
N GLU A 372 4.50 13.78 -10.24
CA GLU A 372 5.69 13.05 -10.63
C GLU A 372 5.37 11.61 -11.01
N CYS A 373 6.17 11.09 -11.91
CA CYS A 373 6.12 9.72 -12.37
C CYS A 373 7.28 8.90 -11.79
N PHE A 374 6.97 7.70 -11.32
CA PHE A 374 7.94 6.71 -10.91
C PHE A 374 7.81 5.47 -11.82
N PRO A 375 8.63 5.35 -12.87
CA PRO A 375 8.58 4.20 -13.77
C PRO A 375 8.84 2.89 -13.03
N MET A 376 7.96 1.91 -13.21
CA MET A 376 8.01 0.61 -12.57
C MET A 376 8.16 -0.47 -13.63
N ASP A 377 8.98 -1.48 -13.33
CA ASP A 377 9.17 -2.66 -14.16
C ASP A 377 9.41 -3.91 -13.28
N PRO A 378 8.51 -4.20 -12.31
CA PRO A 378 8.70 -5.37 -11.47
C PRO A 378 8.65 -6.64 -12.32
N ARG A 379 9.63 -7.52 -12.11
CA ARG A 379 9.73 -8.82 -12.79
C ARG A 379 8.74 -9.86 -12.24
N THR A 380 8.16 -9.54 -11.07
CA THR A 380 7.15 -10.38 -10.42
C THR A 380 5.77 -10.00 -10.92
N LEU A 381 5.00 -10.99 -11.36
CA LEU A 381 3.59 -10.85 -11.72
C LEU A 381 2.74 -11.39 -10.56
N PRO A 382 2.24 -10.55 -9.66
CA PRO A 382 1.39 -11.02 -8.57
C PRO A 382 0.03 -11.48 -9.10
N MET A 383 -0.53 -12.52 -8.49
CA MET A 383 -1.84 -13.07 -8.84
C MET A 383 -3.02 -12.24 -8.32
N TYR A 384 -2.74 -11.27 -7.46
CA TYR A 384 -3.69 -10.29 -6.92
C TYR A 384 -3.09 -8.89 -7.01
N VAL A 385 -3.93 -7.87 -6.99
CA VAL A 385 -3.48 -6.47 -7.01
C VAL A 385 -2.67 -6.18 -5.74
N LYS A 386 -1.40 -5.83 -5.92
CA LYS A 386 -0.45 -5.50 -4.86
C LYS A 386 -0.03 -4.04 -5.00
N ARG A 387 0.25 -3.38 -3.88
CA ARG A 387 0.98 -2.12 -3.84
C ARG A 387 2.45 -2.42 -3.62
N PHE A 388 3.29 -2.09 -4.60
CA PHE A 388 4.73 -2.32 -4.52
C PHE A 388 5.47 -1.16 -3.86
N VAL A 389 5.01 0.06 -4.15
CA VAL A 389 5.72 1.28 -3.75
C VAL A 389 5.50 1.57 -2.28
N SER A 390 6.60 1.75 -1.58
CA SER A 390 6.63 2.32 -0.23
C SER A 390 7.08 3.76 -0.34
N ALA A 391 6.46 4.66 0.41
CA ALA A 391 6.70 6.08 0.34
C ALA A 391 7.00 6.68 1.72
N SER A 392 7.97 7.62 1.78
CA SER A 392 8.19 8.51 2.91
C SER A 392 7.93 9.95 2.47
N MET A 393 7.06 10.65 3.19
CA MET A 393 6.66 12.04 2.92
C MET A 393 7.13 12.99 4.01
N LYS A 394 8.21 12.64 4.72
CA LYS A 394 8.68 13.43 5.86
C LYS A 394 9.85 14.33 5.49
N GLY A 395 9.84 15.55 6.05
CA GLY A 395 10.90 16.53 5.85
C GLY A 395 10.88 17.17 4.47
N ASN A 396 12.06 17.53 3.97
CA ASN A 396 12.22 18.26 2.71
C ASN A 396 12.13 17.36 1.46
N ASN A 397 12.10 16.05 1.64
CA ASN A 397 12.18 15.08 0.57
C ASN A 397 10.99 14.11 0.59
N VAL A 398 10.66 13.62 -0.60
CA VAL A 398 9.72 12.53 -0.82
C VAL A 398 10.48 11.37 -1.43
N ASN A 399 10.51 10.24 -0.73
CA ASN A 399 11.18 9.02 -1.17
C ASN A 399 10.17 7.99 -1.63
N LEU A 400 10.29 7.52 -2.86
CA LEU A 400 9.58 6.36 -3.37
C LEU A 400 10.55 5.20 -3.55
N LEU A 401 10.14 4.00 -3.09
CA LEU A 401 10.98 2.81 -3.11
C LEU A 401 10.12 1.56 -3.32
N PHE A 402 10.60 0.63 -4.12
CA PHE A 402 10.09 -0.74 -4.15
C PHE A 402 11.21 -1.76 -4.30
N ALA A 403 10.96 -2.97 -3.80
CA ALA A 403 11.86 -4.11 -3.98
C ALA A 403 11.22 -5.13 -4.93
N ASP A 404 12.02 -5.67 -5.86
CA ASP A 404 11.63 -6.75 -6.75
C ASP A 404 12.76 -7.75 -6.96
N LYS A 405 12.59 -8.97 -6.47
CA LYS A 405 13.64 -9.98 -6.40
C LYS A 405 14.87 -9.44 -5.67
N ASN A 406 16.02 -9.39 -6.31
CA ASN A 406 17.27 -8.89 -5.73
C ASN A 406 17.57 -7.42 -6.07
N ARG A 407 16.58 -6.66 -6.55
CA ARG A 407 16.74 -5.24 -6.86
C ARG A 407 15.96 -4.37 -5.88
N LEU A 408 16.57 -3.26 -5.53
CA LEU A 408 15.97 -2.13 -4.85
C LEU A 408 15.87 -0.98 -5.83
N VAL A 409 14.67 -0.47 -6.07
CA VAL A 409 14.41 0.62 -7.01
C VAL A 409 13.90 1.80 -6.22
N SER A 410 14.51 2.98 -6.42
CA SER A 410 14.13 4.20 -5.72
C SER A 410 14.15 5.43 -6.62
N LYS A 411 13.40 6.46 -6.24
CA LYS A 411 13.42 7.81 -6.82
C LYS A 411 13.15 8.81 -5.71
N LEU A 412 13.86 9.95 -5.74
CA LEU A 412 13.82 10.96 -4.70
C LEU A 412 13.41 12.31 -5.28
N PHE A 413 12.46 12.97 -4.62
CA PHE A 413 11.93 14.27 -5.01
C PHE A 413 12.05 15.29 -3.89
N ARG A 414 12.18 16.55 -4.23
CA ARG A 414 12.05 17.65 -3.29
C ARG A 414 10.56 17.87 -2.97
N ASN A 415 10.22 17.87 -1.71
CA ASN A 415 8.82 17.97 -1.27
C ASN A 415 8.16 19.30 -1.69
N ALA A 416 8.92 20.39 -1.73
CA ALA A 416 8.39 21.73 -2.01
C ALA A 416 7.79 21.85 -3.42
N ASP A 417 8.45 21.32 -4.44
CA ASP A 417 8.15 21.56 -5.85
C ASP A 417 8.20 20.33 -6.77
N GLY A 418 8.39 19.13 -6.20
CA GLY A 418 8.48 17.89 -6.96
C GLY A 418 9.79 17.70 -7.73
N LYS A 419 10.75 18.66 -7.65
CA LYS A 419 12.00 18.55 -8.40
C LYS A 419 12.73 17.25 -8.06
N VAL A 420 13.08 16.50 -9.10
CA VAL A 420 13.87 15.27 -8.97
C VAL A 420 15.23 15.61 -8.37
N ILE A 421 15.53 15.05 -7.20
CA ILE A 421 16.84 15.15 -6.51
C ILE A 421 17.71 13.99 -6.97
N GLN A 422 17.13 12.78 -6.97
CA GLN A 422 17.78 11.59 -7.49
C GLN A 422 16.80 10.90 -8.45
N ASP A 423 17.25 10.72 -9.68
CA ASP A 423 16.46 9.99 -10.67
C ASP A 423 16.35 8.49 -10.30
N ARG A 424 15.48 7.80 -11.01
CA ARG A 424 15.23 6.38 -10.77
C ARG A 424 16.54 5.58 -10.80
N THR A 425 16.90 5.02 -9.66
CA THR A 425 18.01 4.07 -9.52
C THR A 425 17.49 2.65 -9.42
N SER A 426 18.34 1.69 -9.74
CA SER A 426 18.05 0.26 -9.56
C SER A 426 19.32 -0.42 -9.09
N GLU A 427 19.40 -0.68 -7.81
CA GLU A 427 20.57 -1.23 -7.14
C GLU A 427 20.34 -2.68 -6.72
N MET A 428 21.40 -3.43 -6.53
CA MET A 428 21.31 -4.77 -5.95
C MET A 428 21.04 -4.67 -4.46
N ILE A 429 20.18 -5.54 -3.94
CA ILE A 429 19.97 -5.64 -2.50
C ILE A 429 21.25 -6.21 -1.87
N GLU A 430 21.76 -5.52 -0.86
CA GLU A 430 22.99 -5.82 -0.17
C GLU A 430 22.77 -6.43 1.21
N THR A 431 23.80 -7.07 1.75
CA THR A 431 23.78 -7.59 3.12
C THR A 431 24.29 -6.55 4.14
N GLY A 432 25.03 -5.55 3.69
CA GLY A 432 25.80 -4.64 4.54
C GLY A 432 27.16 -5.21 4.98
N ASN A 433 27.56 -6.33 4.40
CA ASN A 433 28.89 -6.92 4.54
C ASN A 433 29.53 -7.03 3.15
N ASP A 434 30.62 -6.32 2.92
CA ASP A 434 31.32 -6.24 1.63
C ASP A 434 31.85 -7.59 1.14
N GLU A 435 31.97 -8.57 2.04
CA GLU A 435 32.40 -9.93 1.71
C GLU A 435 31.23 -10.82 1.27
N GLU A 436 30.02 -10.30 1.21
CA GLU A 436 28.83 -11.08 0.95
C GLU A 436 27.97 -10.51 -0.16
N ASP A 437 27.49 -11.37 -1.03
CA ASP A 437 26.59 -11.04 -2.11
C ASP A 437 25.22 -11.73 -1.96
N VAL A 438 24.14 -11.02 -2.25
CA VAL A 438 22.82 -11.61 -2.42
C VAL A 438 22.71 -12.16 -3.85
N LYS A 439 22.93 -13.44 -4.03
CA LYS A 439 22.95 -14.10 -5.34
C LYS A 439 21.56 -14.36 -5.90
N LYS A 440 20.57 -14.62 -5.03
CA LYS A 440 19.20 -14.91 -5.46
C LYS A 440 18.21 -14.52 -4.38
N MET A 441 17.13 -13.87 -4.79
CA MET A 441 15.91 -13.74 -4.00
C MET A 441 14.74 -14.35 -4.78
N ARG A 442 13.95 -15.19 -4.12
CA ARG A 442 12.75 -15.77 -4.72
C ARG A 442 11.68 -14.70 -4.94
N TYR A 443 11.48 -13.90 -3.91
CA TYR A 443 10.66 -12.69 -3.92
C TYR A 443 11.24 -11.69 -2.91
N SER A 444 10.89 -10.44 -3.04
CA SER A 444 11.20 -9.39 -2.08
C SER A 444 9.98 -8.51 -1.86
N ASN A 445 9.91 -7.93 -0.68
CA ASN A 445 8.96 -6.91 -0.31
C ASN A 445 9.69 -5.71 0.25
N SER A 446 9.09 -4.54 0.11
CA SER A 446 9.54 -3.33 0.79
C SER A 446 8.39 -2.73 1.58
N GLN A 447 8.72 -2.08 2.69
CA GLN A 447 7.77 -1.32 3.51
C GLN A 447 8.45 -0.09 4.08
N TYR A 448 7.72 1.04 4.10
CA TYR A 448 8.11 2.17 4.91
C TYR A 448 8.08 1.79 6.39
N TRP A 449 9.07 2.23 7.16
CA TRP A 449 9.13 1.96 8.58
C TRP A 449 8.90 3.25 9.41
N TYR A 450 9.89 4.11 9.49
CA TYR A 450 9.80 5.42 10.16
C TYR A 450 10.91 6.36 9.65
N GLY A 451 10.72 7.67 9.72
CA GLY A 451 11.70 8.66 9.24
C GLY A 451 12.07 8.41 7.80
N ASP A 452 13.37 8.23 7.52
CA ASP A 452 13.91 7.89 6.20
C ASP A 452 14.24 6.39 6.06
N ASN A 453 13.66 5.56 6.95
CA ASN A 453 13.98 4.14 7.00
C ASN A 453 12.89 3.30 6.34
N PHE A 454 13.36 2.32 5.56
CA PHE A 454 12.55 1.30 4.90
C PHE A 454 13.04 -0.09 5.27
N LEU A 455 12.15 -1.05 5.27
CA LEU A 455 12.46 -2.46 5.40
C LEU A 455 12.37 -3.12 4.03
N VAL A 456 13.40 -3.92 3.71
CA VAL A 456 13.42 -4.80 2.53
C VAL A 456 13.63 -6.22 3.04
N TYR A 457 12.74 -7.14 2.66
CA TYR A 457 12.78 -8.49 3.22
C TYR A 457 12.33 -9.56 2.23
N GLY A 458 12.78 -10.78 2.51
CA GLY A 458 12.42 -11.99 1.76
C GLY A 458 13.49 -13.07 1.84
N PRO A 459 13.21 -14.27 1.28
CA PRO A 459 14.17 -15.38 1.25
C PRO A 459 15.32 -15.11 0.27
N GLN A 460 16.53 -15.28 0.76
CA GLN A 460 17.78 -14.99 0.05
C GLN A 460 18.72 -16.19 0.03
N VAL A 461 19.52 -16.28 -1.03
CA VAL A 461 20.75 -17.06 -1.07
C VAL A 461 21.91 -16.09 -1.00
N VAL A 462 22.62 -16.08 0.10
CA VAL A 462 23.81 -15.27 0.33
C VAL A 462 25.05 -16.10 0.06
N LYS A 463 26.04 -15.55 -0.63
CA LYS A 463 27.33 -16.14 -0.91
C LYS A 463 28.42 -15.27 -0.29
N ASN A 464 29.31 -15.87 0.52
CA ASN A 464 30.54 -15.22 0.90
C ASN A 464 31.53 -15.23 -0.28
N SER A 465 32.03 -14.07 -0.67
CA SER A 465 32.89 -13.92 -1.84
C SER A 465 34.31 -14.48 -1.62
N LYS A 466 34.78 -14.50 -0.36
CA LYS A 466 36.11 -15.05 0.00
C LYS A 466 36.10 -16.57 0.14
N THR A 467 35.16 -17.11 0.91
CA THR A 467 35.10 -18.54 1.18
C THR A 467 34.33 -19.34 0.14
N GLY A 468 33.50 -18.69 -0.66
CA GLY A 468 32.59 -19.34 -1.60
C GLY A 468 31.36 -19.99 -0.95
N GLU A 469 31.26 -19.97 0.36
CA GLU A 469 30.18 -20.56 1.13
C GLU A 469 28.84 -19.92 0.78
N ARG A 470 27.79 -20.75 0.74
CA ARG A 470 26.42 -20.29 0.47
C ARG A 470 25.50 -20.68 1.61
N ARG A 471 24.68 -19.70 2.06
CA ARG A 471 23.61 -19.95 3.02
C ARG A 471 22.26 -19.48 2.50
N LYS A 472 21.20 -20.16 2.92
CA LYS A 472 19.80 -19.74 2.64
C LYS A 472 19.23 -19.12 3.90
N VAL A 473 18.73 -17.91 3.78
CA VAL A 473 18.18 -17.14 4.90
C VAL A 473 16.88 -16.44 4.48
N PHE A 474 15.99 -16.21 5.45
CA PHE A 474 15.02 -15.13 5.33
C PHE A 474 15.64 -13.90 5.98
N ALA A 475 15.85 -12.86 5.21
CA ALA A 475 16.53 -11.66 5.68
C ALA A 475 15.55 -10.47 5.72
N ILE A 476 15.72 -9.63 6.73
CA ILE A 476 15.09 -8.33 6.88
C ILE A 476 16.21 -7.30 6.97
N THR A 477 16.29 -6.42 6.00
CA THR A 477 17.32 -5.37 5.91
C THR A 477 16.67 -4.02 6.06
N LYS A 478 17.20 -3.21 6.97
CA LYS A 478 16.85 -1.81 7.13
C LYS A 478 17.70 -0.97 6.18
N TYR A 479 17.05 -0.24 5.30
CA TYR A 479 17.66 0.77 4.43
C TYR A 479 17.31 2.15 4.92
N THR A 480 18.30 3.04 4.97
CA THR A 480 18.10 4.48 5.18
C THR A 480 18.39 5.20 3.88
N ILE A 481 17.46 6.04 3.42
CA ILE A 481 17.64 6.89 2.24
C ILE A 481 17.98 8.29 2.73
N ARG A 482 19.18 8.75 2.41
CA ARG A 482 19.69 10.08 2.80
C ARG A 482 20.12 10.86 1.59
#